data_eca09af54eb1bdac3cbd4e767f490b77
#
_entry.id   eca09af54eb1bdac3cbd4e767f490b77
#
_cell.length_a   1.000
_cell.length_b   1.000
_cell.length_c   1.000
_cell.angle_alpha   90.00
_cell.angle_beta   90.00
_cell.angle_gamma   90.00
#
_symmetry.space_group_name_H-M   'P 1'
#
loop_
_entity.id
_entity.type
_entity.pdbx_description
1 polymer ?
#
loop_
_entity_poly.entity_id
_entity_poly.type
_entity_poly.pdbx_seq_one_letter_code
_entity_poly.pdbx_strand_id
1 'polypeptide(L)'
;MSPRFLLAAALAAPAAFAADAPADAGPKAFSTVLEAGKIHEECLHLDKGQKRAFEWKADTAVDFNIHYHDGKEVFYPVKKDRQRLGKGTFRAKVAQDYCWMWTAKVQTKVDGTIR
;
A
#
# COMPACT_ATOMS: atom_id res chain seq x y z
N MET A 1 50.28 27.97 32.91
CA MET A 1 49.36 28.31 31.83
C MET A 1 48.71 27.05 31.33
N SER A 2 47.48 26.82 31.71
CA SER A 2 46.73 25.67 31.25
C SER A 2 45.90 26.09 30.07
N PRO A 3 46.04 25.46 28.91
CA PRO A 3 45.12 25.72 27.82
C PRO A 3 43.77 25.17 28.24
N ARG A 4 42.82 26.03 28.34
CA ARG A 4 41.45 25.63 28.53
C ARG A 4 40.92 25.18 27.18
N PHE A 5 40.81 23.89 27.03
CA PHE A 5 40.08 23.33 25.92
C PHE A 5 38.60 23.48 26.22
N LEU A 6 38.00 24.42 25.57
CA LEU A 6 36.55 24.44 25.48
C LEU A 6 36.15 23.32 24.55
N LEU A 7 35.73 22.22 25.10
CA LEU A 7 34.99 21.23 24.39
C LEU A 7 33.65 21.88 24.02
N ALA A 8 33.58 22.36 22.83
CA ALA A 8 32.28 22.60 22.24
C ALA A 8 31.64 21.24 22.04
N ALA A 9 30.72 20.89 22.92
CA ALA A 9 29.86 19.77 22.69
C ALA A 9 29.02 20.12 21.44
N ALA A 10 29.39 19.54 20.34
CA ALA A 10 28.52 19.57 19.18
C ALA A 10 27.29 18.76 19.56
N LEU A 11 26.26 19.45 19.93
CA LEU A 11 24.93 18.86 19.99
C LEU A 11 24.56 18.53 18.55
N ALA A 12 24.75 17.27 18.18
CA ALA A 12 24.07 16.77 17.00
C ALA A 12 22.59 16.97 17.26
N ALA A 13 22.00 17.94 16.59
CA ALA A 13 20.57 18.05 16.55
C ALA A 13 20.05 16.70 16.06
N PRO A 14 19.13 16.07 16.79
CA PRO A 14 18.47 14.90 16.25
C PRO A 14 17.91 15.32 14.92
N ALA A 15 18.22 14.57 13.88
CA ALA A 15 17.63 14.78 12.59
C ALA A 15 16.13 14.90 12.81
N ALA A 16 15.57 16.02 12.41
CA ALA A 16 14.13 16.14 12.38
C ALA A 16 13.66 15.04 11.46
N PHE A 17 13.06 14.06 12.04
CA PHE A 17 12.49 12.98 11.31
C PHE A 17 11.32 13.53 10.55
N ALA A 18 11.47 13.63 9.25
CA ALA A 18 10.33 13.59 8.37
C ALA A 18 9.71 12.19 8.47
N ALA A 19 9.50 11.76 9.69
CA ALA A 19 9.18 10.40 9.96
C ALA A 19 7.72 10.16 9.98
N ASP A 20 6.99 11.08 9.46
CA ASP A 20 5.57 11.00 9.64
C ASP A 20 4.90 10.42 8.40
N ALA A 21 5.70 9.86 7.49
CA ALA A 21 5.15 8.95 6.51
C ALA A 21 4.68 7.70 7.27
N PRO A 22 3.39 7.33 7.18
CA PRO A 22 2.91 6.07 7.73
C PRO A 22 3.82 4.93 7.29
N ALA A 23 3.98 3.91 8.12
CA ALA A 23 4.84 2.77 7.80
C ALA A 23 4.49 2.11 6.46
N ASP A 24 3.26 2.30 5.99
CA ASP A 24 2.75 1.80 4.72
C ASP A 24 2.77 2.82 3.59
N ALA A 25 3.44 3.96 3.76
CA ALA A 25 3.56 4.98 2.72
C ALA A 25 4.54 4.61 1.60
N GLY A 26 5.45 3.67 1.87
CA GLY A 26 6.42 3.18 0.90
C GLY A 26 5.80 2.25 -0.14
N PRO A 27 6.55 1.96 -1.22
CA PRO A 27 6.12 0.99 -2.23
C PRO A 27 5.90 -0.39 -1.62
N LYS A 28 4.85 -1.06 -2.08
CA LYS A 28 4.56 -2.45 -1.73
C LYS A 28 4.65 -3.29 -2.99
N ALA A 29 5.51 -4.30 -2.97
CA ALA A 29 5.61 -5.29 -4.04
C ALA A 29 5.26 -6.66 -3.48
N PHE A 30 4.55 -7.45 -4.26
CA PHE A 30 4.16 -8.79 -3.85
C PHE A 30 4.17 -9.75 -5.02
N SER A 31 4.38 -11.03 -4.70
CA SER A 31 4.23 -12.15 -5.61
C SER A 31 3.66 -13.29 -4.79
N THR A 32 2.53 -13.82 -5.20
CA THR A 32 1.83 -14.86 -4.42
C THR A 32 1.16 -15.85 -5.33
N VAL A 33 1.07 -17.10 -4.88
CA VAL A 33 0.26 -18.13 -5.51
C VAL A 33 -1.01 -18.30 -4.69
N LEU A 34 -2.15 -18.13 -5.32
CA LEU A 34 -3.46 -18.28 -4.71
C LEU A 34 -4.11 -19.56 -5.20
N GLU A 35 -4.56 -20.37 -4.24
CA GLU A 35 -5.45 -21.50 -4.54
C GLU A 35 -6.85 -20.99 -4.90
N ALA A 36 -7.65 -21.82 -5.55
CA ALA A 36 -9.02 -21.48 -5.90
C ALA A 36 -9.82 -21.02 -4.68
N GLY A 37 -10.50 -19.90 -4.80
CA GLY A 37 -11.31 -19.29 -3.75
C GLY A 37 -10.53 -18.51 -2.70
N LYS A 38 -9.20 -18.45 -2.79
CA LYS A 38 -8.37 -17.69 -1.86
C LYS A 38 -8.19 -16.25 -2.29
N ILE A 39 -7.86 -15.41 -1.33
CA ILE A 39 -7.65 -13.99 -1.54
C ILE A 39 -6.25 -13.59 -1.12
N HIS A 40 -5.76 -12.53 -1.76
CA HIS A 40 -4.60 -11.75 -1.31
C HIS A 40 -5.03 -10.31 -1.12
N GLU A 41 -4.60 -9.69 -0.04
CA GLU A 41 -4.88 -8.29 0.25
C GLU A 41 -3.60 -7.54 0.59
N GLU A 42 -3.51 -6.31 0.06
CA GLU A 42 -2.55 -5.31 0.49
C GLU A 42 -3.33 -4.08 0.96
N CYS A 43 -3.17 -3.73 2.23
CA CYS A 43 -3.91 -2.62 2.83
C CYS A 43 -2.97 -1.50 3.23
N LEU A 44 -3.40 -0.26 3.00
CA LEU A 44 -2.66 0.93 3.41
C LEU A 44 -3.60 2.08 3.72
N HIS A 45 -3.17 2.93 4.64
CA HIS A 45 -3.91 4.14 4.97
C HIS A 45 -3.62 5.23 3.95
N LEU A 46 -4.66 5.88 3.47
CA LEU A 46 -4.56 7.08 2.64
C LEU A 46 -5.40 8.18 3.23
N ASP A 47 -4.81 9.36 3.32
CA ASP A 47 -5.56 10.58 3.62
C ASP A 47 -6.27 11.07 2.37
N LYS A 48 -7.29 11.90 2.58
CA LYS A 48 -8.04 12.49 1.47
C LYS A 48 -7.09 13.17 0.47
N GLY A 49 -7.21 12.80 -0.78
CA GLY A 49 -6.43 13.35 -1.89
C GLY A 49 -5.12 12.64 -2.16
N GLN A 50 -4.67 11.76 -1.29
CA GLN A 50 -3.47 10.96 -1.55
C GLN A 50 -3.72 9.95 -2.66
N LYS A 51 -2.66 9.68 -3.43
CA LYS A 51 -2.71 8.79 -4.60
C LYS A 51 -1.71 7.66 -4.47
N ARG A 52 -2.06 6.52 -5.08
CA ARG A 52 -1.13 5.39 -5.27
C ARG A 52 -1.27 4.88 -6.69
N ALA A 53 -0.16 4.82 -7.39
CA ALA A 53 -0.09 4.10 -8.65
C ALA A 53 0.02 2.61 -8.36
N PHE A 54 -0.67 1.79 -9.14
CA PHE A 54 -0.62 0.35 -8.99
C PHE A 54 -0.55 -0.34 -10.34
N GLU A 55 0.04 -1.52 -10.32
CA GLU A 55 0.16 -2.40 -11.48
C GLU A 55 0.24 -3.83 -11.00
N TRP A 56 -0.51 -4.72 -11.63
CA TRP A 56 -0.49 -6.13 -11.30
C TRP A 56 -0.82 -7.00 -12.51
N LYS A 57 -0.41 -8.25 -12.44
CA LYS A 57 -0.75 -9.27 -13.42
C LYS A 57 -1.01 -10.60 -12.74
N ALA A 58 -1.84 -11.41 -13.36
CA ALA A 58 -2.16 -12.76 -12.92
C ALA A 58 -2.08 -13.75 -14.09
N ASP A 59 -1.74 -14.99 -13.79
CA ASP A 59 -1.66 -16.05 -14.81
C ASP A 59 -3.04 -16.40 -15.37
N THR A 60 -4.08 -16.28 -14.55
CA THR A 60 -5.48 -16.50 -14.92
C THR A 60 -6.31 -15.31 -14.47
N ALA A 61 -7.54 -15.22 -14.96
CA ALA A 61 -8.45 -14.15 -14.58
C ALA A 61 -8.78 -14.22 -13.08
N VAL A 62 -8.68 -13.10 -12.41
CA VAL A 62 -9.03 -12.92 -11.00
C VAL A 62 -10.03 -11.79 -10.86
N ASP A 63 -10.74 -11.77 -9.73
CA ASP A 63 -11.56 -10.61 -9.36
C ASP A 63 -10.70 -9.66 -8.55
N PHE A 64 -10.72 -8.40 -8.91
CA PHE A 64 -9.92 -7.35 -8.30
C PHE A 64 -10.82 -6.23 -7.78
N ASN A 65 -10.49 -5.72 -6.58
CA ASN A 65 -11.13 -4.51 -6.07
C ASN A 65 -10.19 -3.72 -5.18
N ILE A 66 -10.56 -2.45 -4.99
CA ILE A 66 -10.05 -1.61 -3.91
C ILE A 66 -11.24 -1.27 -3.04
N HIS A 67 -11.16 -1.58 -1.76
CA HIS A 67 -12.27 -1.35 -0.85
C HIS A 67 -11.80 -0.77 0.48
N TYR A 68 -12.75 -0.24 1.24
CA TYR A 68 -12.57 0.13 2.64
C TYR A 68 -13.83 -0.20 3.44
N HIS A 69 -13.63 -0.36 4.73
CA HIS A 69 -14.71 -0.62 5.67
C HIS A 69 -15.06 0.66 6.44
N ASP A 70 -16.33 0.95 6.58
CA ASP A 70 -16.84 2.00 7.45
C ASP A 70 -17.97 1.42 8.29
N GLY A 71 -17.62 1.11 9.55
CA GLY A 71 -18.52 0.35 10.41
C GLY A 71 -18.81 -1.04 9.84
N LYS A 72 -20.07 -1.33 9.60
CA LYS A 72 -20.50 -2.60 9.02
C LYS A 72 -20.58 -2.58 7.49
N GLU A 73 -20.38 -1.41 6.89
CA GLU A 73 -20.48 -1.26 5.45
C GLU A 73 -19.11 -1.41 4.79
N VAL A 74 -19.12 -1.93 3.58
CA VAL A 74 -17.94 -2.05 2.72
C VAL A 74 -18.19 -1.25 1.46
N PHE A 75 -17.24 -0.37 1.14
CA PHE A 75 -17.31 0.47 -0.05
C PHE A 75 -16.24 0.03 -1.03
N TYR A 76 -16.61 -0.04 -2.32
CA TYR A 76 -15.73 -0.50 -3.39
C TYR A 76 -15.49 0.61 -4.42
N PRO A 77 -14.54 1.52 -4.15
CA PRO A 77 -14.18 2.57 -5.12
C PRO A 77 -13.76 2.03 -6.48
N VAL A 78 -13.13 0.86 -6.49
CA VAL A 78 -12.75 0.15 -7.71
C VAL A 78 -13.19 -1.30 -7.58
N LYS A 79 -13.87 -1.79 -8.60
CA LYS A 79 -14.27 -3.20 -8.65
C LYS A 79 -14.21 -3.67 -10.11
N LYS A 80 -13.35 -4.66 -10.36
CA LYS A 80 -13.14 -5.20 -11.71
C LYS A 80 -13.01 -6.71 -11.64
N ASP A 81 -14.03 -7.39 -12.10
CA ASP A 81 -14.05 -8.83 -12.10
C ASP A 81 -13.43 -9.40 -13.40
N ARG A 82 -12.87 -10.60 -13.29
CA ARG A 82 -12.30 -11.38 -14.41
C ARG A 82 -11.23 -10.62 -15.19
N GLN A 83 -10.22 -10.14 -14.47
CA GLN A 83 -9.10 -9.44 -15.06
C GLN A 83 -7.80 -10.25 -14.88
N ARG A 84 -6.92 -10.22 -15.87
CA ARG A 84 -5.59 -10.82 -15.79
C ARG A 84 -4.50 -9.79 -15.51
N LEU A 85 -4.83 -8.53 -15.67
CA LEU A 85 -3.91 -7.44 -15.39
C LEU A 85 -4.72 -6.20 -14.98
N GLY A 86 -4.09 -5.34 -14.21
CA GLY A 86 -4.63 -4.04 -13.85
C GLY A 86 -3.52 -3.03 -13.71
N LYS A 87 -3.83 -1.79 -14.06
CA LYS A 87 -2.91 -0.67 -13.94
C LYS A 87 -3.70 0.61 -13.80
N GLY A 88 -3.28 1.47 -12.89
CA GLY A 88 -3.93 2.75 -12.71
C GLY A 88 -3.34 3.55 -11.57
N THR A 89 -3.99 4.65 -11.29
CA THR A 89 -3.71 5.49 -10.15
C THR A 89 -5.00 5.64 -9.34
N PHE A 90 -4.95 5.22 -8.10
CA PHE A 90 -6.07 5.38 -7.17
C PHE A 90 -5.88 6.64 -6.34
N ARG A 91 -6.91 7.46 -6.24
CA ARG A 91 -6.95 8.65 -5.41
C ARG A 91 -8.01 8.49 -4.34
N ALA A 92 -7.62 8.67 -3.09
CA ALA A 92 -8.54 8.59 -1.96
C ALA A 92 -9.44 9.83 -1.90
N LYS A 93 -10.76 9.61 -1.89
CA LYS A 93 -11.75 10.69 -1.71
C LYS A 93 -12.02 10.97 -0.24
N VAL A 94 -11.75 10.01 0.62
CA VAL A 94 -11.87 10.12 2.08
C VAL A 94 -10.66 9.48 2.73
N ALA A 95 -10.32 9.91 3.93
CA ALA A 95 -9.26 9.29 4.72
C ALA A 95 -9.75 7.93 5.22
N GLN A 96 -9.11 6.86 4.80
CA GLN A 96 -9.49 5.48 5.14
C GLN A 96 -8.31 4.52 5.00
N ASP A 97 -8.47 3.33 5.55
CA ASP A 97 -7.62 2.19 5.30
C ASP A 97 -8.16 1.46 4.08
N TYR A 98 -7.45 1.59 2.97
CA TYR A 98 -7.85 0.98 1.70
C TYR A 98 -7.13 -0.34 1.51
N CYS A 99 -7.86 -1.34 1.02
CA CYS A 99 -7.32 -2.64 0.70
C CYS A 99 -7.46 -2.91 -0.79
N TRP A 100 -6.35 -3.26 -1.44
CA TRP A 100 -6.31 -3.86 -2.77
C TRP A 100 -6.48 -5.35 -2.58
N MET A 101 -7.48 -5.93 -3.21
CA MET A 101 -7.82 -7.34 -3.02
C MET A 101 -7.94 -8.07 -4.35
N TRP A 102 -7.34 -9.25 -4.39
CA TRP A 102 -7.42 -10.18 -5.52
C TRP A 102 -8.03 -11.48 -5.03
N THR A 103 -9.03 -11.98 -5.75
CA THR A 103 -9.69 -13.25 -5.45
C THR A 103 -9.47 -14.21 -6.61
N ALA A 104 -8.89 -15.37 -6.30
CA ALA A 104 -8.63 -16.39 -7.29
C ALA A 104 -9.87 -17.24 -7.57
N LYS A 105 -10.15 -17.51 -8.84
CA LYS A 105 -11.20 -18.45 -9.28
C LYS A 105 -10.65 -19.86 -9.42
N VAL A 106 -9.42 -19.95 -9.89
CA VAL A 106 -8.63 -21.17 -9.98
C VAL A 106 -7.25 -20.86 -9.44
N GLN A 107 -6.42 -21.85 -9.20
CA GLN A 107 -5.05 -21.62 -8.78
C GLN A 107 -4.37 -20.65 -9.75
N THR A 108 -3.78 -19.59 -9.23
CA THR A 108 -3.12 -18.56 -10.04
C THR A 108 -1.99 -17.88 -9.28
N LYS A 109 -1.02 -17.41 -10.02
CA LYS A 109 0.03 -16.54 -9.48
C LYS A 109 -0.34 -15.08 -9.78
N VAL A 110 -0.24 -14.24 -8.76
CA VAL A 110 -0.46 -12.80 -8.88
C VAL A 110 0.79 -12.06 -8.45
N ASP A 111 1.26 -11.17 -9.31
CA ASP A 111 2.38 -10.28 -9.03
C ASP A 111 1.90 -8.84 -9.14
N GLY A 112 2.32 -7.99 -8.23
CA GLY A 112 1.91 -6.59 -8.28
C GLY A 112 2.79 -5.66 -7.48
N THR A 113 2.56 -4.37 -7.74
CA THR A 113 3.17 -3.27 -7.01
C THR A 113 2.14 -2.18 -6.74
N ILE A 114 2.25 -1.56 -5.58
CA ILE A 114 1.51 -0.36 -5.22
C ILE A 114 2.55 0.67 -4.79
N ARG A 115 2.57 1.81 -5.45
CA ARG A 115 3.58 2.86 -5.24
C ARG A 115 2.98 4.14 -4.73
#